data_924a4d81838ce2b48949a503dd676794
#
_entry.id   924a4d81838ce2b48949a503dd676794
#
_cell.length_a   1.000
_cell.length_b   1.000
_cell.length_c   1.000
_cell.angle_alpha   90.00
_cell.angle_beta   90.00
_cell.angle_gamma   90.00
#
_symmetry.space_group_name_H-M   'P 1'
#
loop_
_entity.id
_entity.type
_entity.pdbx_description
1 polymer ?
#
loop_
_entity_poly.entity_id
_entity_poly.type
_entity_poly.pdbx_seq_one_letter_code
_entity_poly.pdbx_strand_id
1 'polypeptide(L)'
;MQIELDHLFVCTDPGSPEAEKLIQFGLREGPPNQHPGQGTACRRFAFSNAMIELFWVSDANEAQNPTTRRASLWERWSGRRGNASPFGICLRPVDSQDTAPPFPAWEYRPAYLPDPLCMHIGEAGIEEPLWVYLDRKSVV
;
A
#
# COMPACT_ATOMS: atom_id res chain seq x y z
N MET A 1 -16.34 8.50 -14.28
CA MET A 1 -14.94 8.30 -13.81
C MET A 1 -14.52 6.88 -14.13
N GLN A 2 -13.37 6.70 -14.77
CA GLN A 2 -12.78 5.39 -14.98
C GLN A 2 -11.58 5.21 -14.08
N ILE A 3 -11.60 4.12 -13.34
CA ILE A 3 -10.50 3.76 -12.44
C ILE A 3 -10.03 2.35 -12.74
N GLU A 4 -8.79 2.07 -12.41
CA GLU A 4 -8.21 0.75 -12.57
C GLU A 4 -7.38 0.39 -11.35
N LEU A 5 -7.11 -0.89 -11.20
CA LEU A 5 -6.26 -1.38 -10.13
C LEU A 5 -4.81 -1.00 -10.45
N ASP A 6 -4.15 -0.33 -9.50
CA ASP A 6 -2.72 -0.07 -9.57
C ASP A 6 -1.96 -1.23 -8.95
N HIS A 7 -2.22 -1.50 -7.70
CA HIS A 7 -1.62 -2.65 -7.01
C HIS A 7 -2.45 -3.07 -5.80
N LEU A 8 -2.20 -4.28 -5.35
CA LEU A 8 -2.68 -4.79 -4.07
C LEU A 8 -1.49 -4.93 -3.14
N PHE A 9 -1.69 -4.67 -1.85
CA PHE A 9 -0.72 -5.14 -0.88
C PHE A 9 -1.37 -6.16 0.04
N VAL A 10 -0.54 -7.04 0.56
CA VAL A 10 -0.95 -7.97 1.61
C VAL A 10 0.09 -7.91 2.73
N CYS A 11 -0.39 -7.77 3.96
CA CYS A 11 0.47 -7.76 5.13
C CYS A 11 1.05 -9.15 5.37
N THR A 12 2.36 -9.23 5.49
CA THR A 12 3.10 -10.48 5.65
C THR A 12 4.01 -10.39 6.88
N ASP A 13 4.68 -11.49 7.19
CA ASP A 13 5.71 -11.51 8.23
C ASP A 13 6.91 -10.64 7.81
N PRO A 14 7.72 -10.17 8.76
CA PRO A 14 8.87 -9.33 8.44
C PRO A 14 9.78 -9.97 7.39
N GLY A 15 10.16 -9.18 6.39
CA GLY A 15 10.97 -9.65 5.27
C GLY A 15 10.19 -10.44 4.24
N SER A 16 8.90 -10.63 4.41
CA SER A 16 7.99 -11.36 3.52
C SER A 16 8.55 -12.72 3.06
N PRO A 17 8.79 -13.66 4.00
CA PRO A 17 9.23 -15.00 3.59
C PRO A 17 8.23 -15.70 2.69
N GLU A 18 6.96 -15.30 2.72
CA GLU A 18 5.89 -15.83 1.86
C GLU A 18 6.17 -15.59 0.37
N ALA A 19 7.03 -14.61 0.04
CA ALA A 19 7.42 -14.35 -1.34
C ALA A 19 8.08 -15.56 -2.00
N GLU A 20 8.75 -16.41 -1.23
CA GLU A 20 9.42 -17.58 -1.78
C GLU A 20 8.42 -18.55 -2.42
N LYS A 21 7.20 -18.63 -1.89
CA LYS A 21 6.15 -19.45 -2.49
C LYS A 21 5.71 -18.92 -3.85
N LEU A 22 5.66 -17.61 -4.00
CA LEU A 22 5.30 -17.00 -5.28
C LEU A 22 6.38 -17.24 -6.32
N ILE A 23 7.65 -17.18 -5.91
CA ILE A 23 8.78 -17.50 -6.78
C ILE A 23 8.72 -18.97 -7.23
N GLN A 24 8.42 -19.89 -6.30
CA GLN A 24 8.26 -21.30 -6.63
C GLN A 24 7.10 -21.54 -7.59
N PHE A 25 6.06 -20.73 -7.53
CA PHE A 25 4.96 -20.78 -8.49
C PHE A 25 5.34 -20.28 -9.89
N GLY A 26 6.49 -19.65 -10.01
CA GLY A 26 6.96 -19.14 -11.29
C GLY A 26 6.81 -17.62 -11.46
N LEU A 27 6.35 -16.89 -10.43
CA LEU A 27 6.32 -15.45 -10.51
C LEU A 27 7.73 -14.88 -10.35
N ARG A 28 7.97 -13.77 -11.04
CA ARG A 28 9.27 -13.09 -11.00
C ARG A 28 9.20 -11.90 -10.06
N GLU A 29 10.07 -11.92 -9.06
CA GLU A 29 10.17 -10.81 -8.11
C GLU A 29 10.88 -9.62 -8.75
N GLY A 30 10.32 -8.42 -8.57
CA GLY A 30 10.97 -7.17 -8.94
C GLY A 30 11.85 -6.62 -7.81
N PRO A 31 12.42 -5.42 -7.99
CA PRO A 31 13.25 -4.81 -6.95
C PRO A 31 12.44 -4.60 -5.66
N PRO A 32 13.03 -4.87 -4.49
CA PRO A 32 12.36 -4.56 -3.22
C PRO A 32 12.22 -3.06 -3.04
N ASN A 33 11.30 -2.65 -2.16
CA ASN A 33 11.06 -1.24 -1.89
C ASN A 33 10.97 -0.98 -0.39
N GLN A 34 11.44 0.19 0.01
CA GLN A 34 11.28 0.71 1.36
C GLN A 34 10.56 2.05 1.29
N HIS A 35 9.84 2.38 2.36
CA HIS A 35 9.11 3.63 2.48
C HIS A 35 9.66 4.42 3.67
N PRO A 36 10.82 5.10 3.51
CA PRO A 36 11.45 5.82 4.61
C PRO A 36 10.52 6.86 5.20
N GLY A 37 10.45 6.92 6.53
CA GLY A 37 9.56 7.81 7.25
C GLY A 37 8.17 7.21 7.49
N GLN A 38 7.78 6.19 6.75
CA GLN A 38 6.52 5.47 6.96
C GLN A 38 6.72 4.19 7.79
N GLY A 39 7.94 3.71 7.90
CA GLY A 39 8.27 2.52 8.68
C GLY A 39 7.81 1.21 8.06
N THR A 40 7.65 1.17 6.74
CA THR A 40 7.20 -0.01 6.03
C THR A 40 8.13 -0.37 4.89
N ALA A 41 8.04 -1.60 4.44
CA ALA A 41 8.80 -2.12 3.31
C ALA A 41 7.98 -3.17 2.59
N CYS A 42 8.37 -3.52 1.38
CA CYS A 42 7.66 -4.55 0.63
C CYS A 42 8.59 -5.28 -0.34
N ARG A 43 8.17 -6.50 -0.70
CA ARG A 43 8.67 -7.24 -1.85
C ARG A 43 7.58 -7.22 -2.92
N ARG A 44 7.98 -7.08 -4.20
CA ARG A 44 7.03 -6.76 -5.27
C ARG A 44 7.06 -7.76 -6.40
N PHE A 45 5.87 -8.03 -6.94
CA PHE A 45 5.69 -8.89 -8.12
C PHE A 45 4.83 -8.12 -9.12
N ALA A 46 5.40 -7.79 -10.28
CA ALA A 46 4.71 -7.00 -11.30
C ALA A 46 4.08 -7.91 -12.35
N PHE A 47 2.88 -7.54 -12.77
CA PHE A 47 2.16 -8.11 -13.91
C PHE A 47 2.08 -7.05 -14.99
N SER A 48 1.50 -7.38 -16.15
CA SER A 48 1.43 -6.44 -17.27
C SER A 48 0.60 -5.19 -16.94
N ASN A 49 -0.36 -5.30 -16.04
CA ASN A 49 -1.33 -4.23 -15.75
C ASN A 49 -1.49 -3.90 -14.28
N ALA A 50 -0.82 -4.61 -13.38
CA ALA A 50 -0.94 -4.41 -11.95
C ALA A 50 0.27 -4.99 -11.23
N MET A 51 0.31 -4.80 -9.91
CA MET A 51 1.40 -5.29 -9.08
C MET A 51 0.85 -5.83 -7.76
N ILE A 52 1.54 -6.81 -7.19
CA ILE A 52 1.28 -7.27 -5.83
C ILE A 52 2.48 -6.89 -4.97
N GLU A 53 2.20 -6.30 -3.81
CA GLU A 53 3.22 -6.00 -2.79
C GLU A 53 2.99 -6.88 -1.58
N LEU A 54 4.02 -7.57 -1.15
CA LEU A 54 4.06 -8.25 0.14
C LEU A 54 4.70 -7.27 1.13
N PHE A 55 3.92 -6.84 2.10
CA PHE A 55 4.13 -5.62 2.87
C PHE A 55 4.32 -5.95 4.35
N TRP A 56 5.27 -5.30 5.01
CA TRP A 56 5.45 -5.45 6.46
C TRP A 56 5.87 -4.12 7.08
N VAL A 57 5.67 -4.01 8.39
CA VAL A 57 6.19 -2.90 9.17
C VAL A 57 7.63 -3.23 9.54
N SER A 58 8.55 -2.39 9.08
CA SER A 58 10.00 -2.53 9.37
C SER A 58 10.44 -1.70 10.56
N ASP A 59 9.69 -0.64 10.91
CA ASP A 59 9.98 0.24 12.03
C ASP A 59 8.66 0.69 12.66
N ALA A 60 8.32 0.10 13.80
CA ALA A 60 7.05 0.37 14.48
C ALA A 60 6.91 1.83 14.92
N ASN A 61 8.00 2.48 15.30
CA ASN A 61 7.96 3.87 15.74
C ASN A 61 7.67 4.80 14.57
N GLU A 62 8.33 4.56 13.43
CA GLU A 62 8.05 5.32 12.20
C GLU A 62 6.62 5.14 11.75
N ALA A 63 6.11 3.92 11.78
CA ALA A 63 4.76 3.63 11.32
C ALA A 63 3.68 4.32 12.18
N GLN A 64 4.03 4.74 13.38
CA GLN A 64 3.13 5.39 14.33
C GLN A 64 3.44 6.87 14.55
N ASN A 65 4.27 7.46 13.70
CA ASN A 65 4.61 8.89 13.84
C ASN A 65 3.40 9.78 13.51
N PRO A 66 3.43 11.08 13.88
CA PRO A 66 2.27 11.96 13.70
C PRO A 66 1.76 12.06 12.25
N THR A 67 2.64 11.95 11.26
CA THR A 67 2.26 12.03 9.84
C THR A 67 1.56 10.75 9.37
N THR A 68 2.01 9.59 9.84
CA THR A 68 1.62 8.28 9.32
C THR A 68 0.53 7.59 10.14
N ARG A 69 0.43 7.88 11.44
CA ARG A 69 -0.44 7.10 12.36
C ARG A 69 -1.90 7.05 11.95
N ARG A 70 -2.42 8.10 11.29
CA ARG A 70 -3.82 8.13 10.84
C ARG A 70 -4.12 7.04 9.82
N ALA A 71 -3.11 6.60 9.08
CA ALA A 71 -3.27 5.51 8.11
C ALA A 71 -3.45 4.14 8.78
N SER A 72 -3.18 4.04 10.08
CA SER A 72 -3.32 2.82 10.89
C SER A 72 -2.57 1.62 10.32
N LEU A 73 -1.42 1.85 9.71
CA LEU A 73 -0.63 0.78 9.11
C LEU A 73 -0.09 -0.17 10.16
N TRP A 74 0.34 0.36 11.31
CA TRP A 74 0.80 -0.48 12.43
C TRP A 74 -0.32 -1.39 12.93
N GLU A 75 -1.50 -0.82 13.19
CA GLU A 75 -2.65 -1.56 13.72
C GLU A 75 -3.11 -2.64 12.75
N ARG A 76 -3.13 -2.31 11.46
CA ARG A 76 -3.49 -3.27 10.40
C ARG A 76 -2.48 -4.41 10.33
N TRP A 77 -1.21 -4.06 10.28
CA TRP A 77 -0.15 -5.06 10.14
C TRP A 77 -0.04 -5.94 11.40
N SER A 78 -0.04 -5.33 12.59
CA SER A 78 0.06 -6.08 13.84
C SER A 78 -1.18 -6.92 14.10
N GLY A 79 -2.35 -6.50 13.61
CA GLY A 79 -3.61 -7.23 13.72
C GLY A 79 -3.92 -8.16 12.55
N ARG A 80 -3.01 -8.38 11.62
CA ARG A 80 -3.26 -9.10 10.37
C ARG A 80 -3.72 -10.55 10.52
N ARG A 81 -3.44 -11.16 11.66
CA ARG A 81 -3.89 -12.53 11.98
C ARG A 81 -5.11 -12.54 12.89
N GLY A 82 -5.65 -11.39 13.21
CA GLY A 82 -6.81 -11.22 14.07
C GLY A 82 -7.94 -10.49 13.34
N ASN A 83 -8.39 -9.39 13.91
CA ASN A 83 -9.55 -8.65 13.41
C ASN A 83 -9.25 -7.68 12.28
N ALA A 84 -7.99 -7.37 12.02
CA ALA A 84 -7.65 -6.44 10.94
C ALA A 84 -7.57 -7.17 9.61
N SER A 85 -8.11 -6.53 8.55
CA SER A 85 -7.91 -7.03 7.19
C SER A 85 -6.44 -6.84 6.81
N PRO A 86 -5.77 -7.88 6.30
CA PRO A 86 -4.37 -7.76 5.90
C PRO A 86 -4.18 -7.11 4.53
N PHE A 87 -5.25 -6.67 3.87
CA PHE A 87 -5.19 -6.23 2.48
C PHE A 87 -5.25 -4.72 2.33
N GLY A 88 -4.57 -4.23 1.29
CA GLY A 88 -4.74 -2.88 0.77
C GLY A 88 -5.03 -2.95 -0.72
N ILE A 89 -5.95 -2.08 -1.17
CA ILE A 89 -6.36 -2.00 -2.56
C ILE A 89 -6.04 -0.58 -3.02
N CYS A 90 -5.07 -0.47 -3.95
CA CYS A 90 -4.63 0.82 -4.46
C CYS A 90 -5.12 0.99 -5.88
N LEU A 91 -5.97 1.99 -6.07
CA LEU A 91 -6.60 2.32 -7.34
C LEU A 91 -5.95 3.56 -7.93
N ARG A 92 -6.07 3.72 -9.24
CA ARG A 92 -5.59 4.90 -9.95
C ARG A 92 -6.59 5.31 -11.03
N PRO A 93 -6.59 6.59 -11.45
CA PRO A 93 -7.40 6.97 -12.58
C PRO A 93 -6.84 6.40 -13.89
N VAL A 94 -7.72 6.04 -14.81
CA VAL A 94 -7.32 5.71 -16.18
C VAL A 94 -6.85 6.96 -16.89
N ASP A 95 -7.55 8.08 -16.65
CA ASP A 95 -7.20 9.39 -17.20
C ASP A 95 -6.55 10.22 -16.10
N SER A 96 -5.33 10.71 -16.33
CA SER A 96 -4.57 11.52 -15.37
C SER A 96 -5.23 12.84 -15.01
N GLN A 97 -6.26 13.27 -15.75
CA GLN A 97 -7.06 14.46 -15.42
C GLN A 97 -8.03 14.22 -14.27
N ASP A 98 -8.33 12.98 -13.97
CA ASP A 98 -9.36 12.60 -13.01
C ASP A 98 -8.72 12.27 -11.65
N THR A 99 -8.41 13.31 -10.89
CA THR A 99 -7.63 13.18 -9.64
C THR A 99 -8.48 13.03 -8.38
N ALA A 100 -9.81 13.18 -8.47
CA ALA A 100 -10.68 13.05 -7.30
C ALA A 100 -10.92 11.59 -6.96
N PRO A 101 -10.78 11.18 -5.68
CA PRO A 101 -11.05 9.80 -5.28
C PRO A 101 -12.54 9.47 -5.43
N PRO A 102 -12.88 8.19 -5.75
CA PRO A 102 -14.27 7.77 -5.93
C PRO A 102 -15.00 7.46 -4.62
N PHE A 103 -14.39 7.75 -3.47
CA PHE A 103 -14.93 7.48 -2.14
C PHE A 103 -14.48 8.59 -1.18
N PRO A 104 -15.15 8.73 -0.02
CA PRO A 104 -14.67 9.64 1.02
C PRO A 104 -13.27 9.27 1.47
N ALA A 105 -12.36 10.25 1.44
CA ALA A 105 -10.96 10.00 1.69
C ALA A 105 -10.29 11.24 2.28
N TRP A 106 -9.09 11.04 2.85
CA TRP A 106 -8.24 12.12 3.31
C TRP A 106 -6.89 12.06 2.60
N GLU A 107 -6.26 13.21 2.45
CA GLU A 107 -4.96 13.29 1.80
C GLU A 107 -3.85 12.84 2.75
N TYR A 108 -3.04 11.90 2.29
CA TYR A 108 -1.89 11.38 3.02
C TYR A 108 -0.61 11.74 2.26
N ARG A 109 0.31 12.41 2.96
CA ARG A 109 1.59 12.85 2.39
C ARG A 109 2.73 12.27 3.21
N PRO A 110 3.08 10.99 2.99
CA PRO A 110 4.20 10.38 3.72
C PRO A 110 5.53 11.02 3.35
N ALA A 111 6.50 10.94 4.27
CA ALA A 111 7.79 11.60 4.10
C ALA A 111 8.55 11.15 2.85
N TYR A 112 8.38 9.89 2.42
CA TYR A 112 9.08 9.37 1.24
C TYR A 112 8.50 9.86 -0.08
N LEU A 113 7.31 10.44 -0.05
CA LEU A 113 6.64 10.90 -1.27
C LEU A 113 6.91 12.41 -1.45
N PRO A 114 7.59 12.82 -2.54
CA PRO A 114 7.93 14.24 -2.71
C PRO A 114 6.71 15.08 -3.08
N ASP A 115 6.69 16.32 -2.59
CA ASP A 115 5.66 17.29 -2.97
C ASP A 115 5.64 17.49 -4.49
N PRO A 116 4.47 17.71 -5.10
CA PRO A 116 3.13 17.85 -4.51
C PRO A 116 2.36 16.54 -4.43
N LEU A 117 3.02 15.42 -4.51
CA LEU A 117 2.39 14.10 -4.59
C LEU A 117 1.74 13.73 -3.28
N CYS A 118 0.57 13.11 -3.38
CA CYS A 118 -0.15 12.58 -2.21
C CYS A 118 -0.95 11.35 -2.59
N MET A 119 -1.38 10.63 -1.57
CA MET A 119 -2.33 9.53 -1.70
C MET A 119 -3.63 9.93 -1.02
N HIS A 120 -4.73 9.36 -1.48
CA HIS A 120 -6.04 9.53 -0.84
C HIS A 120 -6.40 8.22 -0.16
N ILE A 121 -6.55 8.27 1.16
CA ILE A 121 -6.88 7.07 1.95
C ILE A 121 -8.35 7.11 2.32
N GLY A 122 -9.06 6.02 2.02
CA GLY A 122 -10.49 5.90 2.31
C GLY A 122 -10.77 5.88 3.80
N GLU A 123 -11.93 6.42 4.16
CA GLU A 123 -12.43 6.47 5.53
C GLU A 123 -13.07 5.11 5.87
N ALA A 124 -12.25 4.15 6.27
CA ALA A 124 -12.70 2.81 6.62
C ALA A 124 -11.94 2.30 7.85
N GLY A 125 -12.56 1.39 8.59
CA GLY A 125 -11.92 0.75 9.74
C GLY A 125 -10.93 -0.33 9.30
N ILE A 126 -10.12 -0.79 10.26
CA ILE A 126 -9.09 -1.81 9.96
C ILE A 126 -9.67 -3.19 9.66
N GLU A 127 -10.94 -3.43 9.94
CA GLU A 127 -11.62 -4.69 9.59
C GLU A 127 -11.82 -4.84 8.09
N GLU A 128 -11.83 -3.72 7.36
CA GLU A 128 -11.94 -3.69 5.90
C GLU A 128 -10.57 -3.50 5.28
N PRO A 129 -10.39 -3.86 4.01
CA PRO A 129 -9.17 -3.52 3.29
C PRO A 129 -8.89 -2.01 3.35
N LEU A 130 -7.63 -1.64 3.34
CA LEU A 130 -7.26 -0.25 3.17
C LEU A 130 -7.54 0.15 1.73
N TRP A 131 -8.34 1.19 1.52
CA TRP A 131 -8.62 1.72 0.20
C TRP A 131 -7.76 2.95 -0.04
N VAL A 132 -6.97 2.91 -1.11
CA VAL A 132 -6.09 4.01 -1.47
C VAL A 132 -6.37 4.41 -2.91
N TYR A 133 -6.46 5.71 -3.17
CA TYR A 133 -6.57 6.24 -4.51
C TYR A 133 -5.33 7.06 -4.81
N LEU A 134 -4.60 6.67 -5.82
CA LEU A 134 -3.44 7.41 -6.29
C LEU A 134 -3.91 8.40 -7.35
N ASP A 135 -3.36 9.61 -7.32
CA ASP A 135 -3.72 10.62 -8.33
C ASP A 135 -2.98 10.40 -9.65
N ARG A 136 -2.19 9.35 -9.74
CA ARG A 136 -1.40 8.99 -10.91
C ARG A 136 -0.95 7.54 -10.82
N LYS A 137 -0.44 7.03 -11.94
CA LYS A 137 0.11 5.68 -12.02
C LYS A 137 1.37 5.57 -11.17
N SER A 138 1.47 4.50 -10.37
CA SER A 138 2.68 4.19 -9.61
C SER A 138 3.87 4.00 -10.54
N VAL A 139 5.02 4.50 -10.09
CA VAL A 139 6.30 4.17 -10.72
C VAL A 139 6.83 2.92 -10.05
N VAL A 140 6.98 1.87 -10.81
CA VAL A 140 7.47 0.58 -10.33
C VAL A 140 8.96 0.49 -10.55
#